data_7ca4fc2c568e44de555ef036241d41b0
#
_entry.id   7ca4fc2c568e44de555ef036241d41b0
#
_cell.length_a   1.000
_cell.length_b   1.000
_cell.length_c   1.000
_cell.angle_alpha   90.00
_cell.angle_beta   90.00
_cell.angle_gamma   90.00
#
_symmetry.space_group_name_H-M   'P 1'
#
loop_
_entity.id
_entity.type
_entity.pdbx_description
1 polymer ?
#
loop_
_entity_poly.entity_id
_entity_poly.type
_entity_poly.pdbx_seq_one_letter_code
_entity_poly.pdbx_strand_id
1 'polypeptide(L)'
;MEFPKIDLKYLKEAFKEPINFWGMAGFAVAAAYVQDVTPLVAALATETLYLATVPASTIYRRLVDRREKQRLLKLREQQREAQIKLFDPREREAVEYLRWMKNQIYSNYKKFTGTKQIPHNIESLDQRWEDFVDLLDVYRRRKHHLRSINRQAVQNQLVQAERSVQASKDDRERRIQQANVEILKRRVAAFNDIERSVQLVEGQLQSIENFFGLVNDQVVTLPTPERVSSLDFEQLSDSIAMTKQMLEETSDTFAALDSHNRDIGNYELLLSNTGTSK
;
A
#
# COMPACT_ATOMS: atom_id res chain seq x y z
N MET A 1 -25.48 5.00 -39.77
CA MET A 1 -24.68 3.94 -39.12
C MET A 1 -23.60 4.66 -38.31
N GLU A 2 -23.77 4.76 -36.99
CA GLU A 2 -22.69 5.27 -36.14
C GLU A 2 -21.64 4.17 -35.98
N PHE A 3 -20.42 4.42 -36.42
CA PHE A 3 -19.31 3.54 -36.16
C PHE A 3 -19.06 3.50 -34.66
N PRO A 4 -18.97 2.33 -34.03
CA PRO A 4 -18.67 2.22 -32.63
C PRO A 4 -17.33 2.89 -32.36
N LYS A 5 -17.30 3.83 -31.39
CA LYS A 5 -16.05 4.48 -30.94
C LYS A 5 -15.09 3.36 -30.50
N ILE A 6 -14.09 3.11 -31.31
CA ILE A 6 -13.04 2.13 -30.99
C ILE A 6 -12.10 2.78 -30.00
N ASP A 7 -12.09 2.26 -28.78
CA ASP A 7 -11.16 2.70 -27.72
C ASP A 7 -9.76 2.16 -28.05
N LEU A 8 -8.80 3.05 -28.12
CA LEU A 8 -7.39 2.78 -28.41
C LEU A 8 -6.79 1.67 -27.51
N LYS A 9 -7.32 1.50 -26.30
CA LYS A 9 -6.93 0.44 -25.35
C LYS A 9 -7.18 -0.94 -25.96
N TYR A 10 -8.40 -1.22 -26.41
CA TYR A 10 -8.76 -2.53 -26.94
C TYR A 10 -8.12 -2.80 -28.31
N LEU A 11 -7.89 -1.77 -29.09
CA LEU A 11 -7.18 -1.88 -30.36
C LEU A 11 -5.71 -2.26 -30.15
N LYS A 12 -5.04 -1.67 -29.17
CA LYS A 12 -3.66 -1.99 -28.81
C LYS A 12 -3.53 -3.43 -28.28
N GLU A 13 -4.50 -3.90 -27.50
CA GLU A 13 -4.49 -5.27 -26.99
C GLU A 13 -4.81 -6.28 -28.10
N ALA A 14 -5.76 -5.98 -29.02
CA ALA A 14 -6.04 -6.83 -30.17
C ALA A 14 -4.84 -6.99 -31.11
N PHE A 15 -4.09 -5.92 -31.34
CA PHE A 15 -2.87 -5.96 -32.14
C PHE A 15 -1.78 -6.85 -31.52
N LYS A 16 -1.70 -6.92 -30.18
CA LYS A 16 -0.72 -7.75 -29.45
C LYS A 16 -1.13 -9.21 -29.28
N GLU A 17 -2.35 -9.57 -29.66
CA GLU A 17 -2.81 -10.96 -29.53
C GLU A 17 -1.93 -11.91 -30.35
N PRO A 18 -1.52 -13.07 -29.80
CA PRO A 18 -0.69 -14.04 -30.50
C PRO A 18 -1.31 -14.54 -31.84
N ILE A 19 -2.63 -14.58 -31.88
CA ILE A 19 -3.37 -15.03 -33.10
C ILE A 19 -3.10 -14.03 -34.24
N ASN A 20 -3.07 -12.74 -33.95
CA ASN A 20 -2.78 -11.74 -34.96
C ASN A 20 -1.33 -11.82 -35.44
N PHE A 21 -0.38 -11.95 -34.53
CA PHE A 21 1.04 -12.12 -34.87
C PHE A 21 1.30 -13.38 -35.71
N TRP A 22 0.77 -14.54 -35.32
CA TRP A 22 0.95 -15.79 -36.09
C TRP A 22 0.20 -15.78 -37.39
N GLY A 23 -0.96 -15.11 -37.46
CA GLY A 23 -1.68 -14.89 -38.71
C GLY A 23 -0.85 -14.13 -39.75
N MET A 24 -0.30 -12.96 -39.34
CA MET A 24 0.59 -12.15 -40.20
C MET A 24 1.87 -12.91 -40.57
N ALA A 25 2.49 -13.61 -39.65
CA ALA A 25 3.67 -14.43 -39.96
C ALA A 25 3.36 -15.54 -41.00
N GLY A 26 2.19 -16.18 -40.89
CA GLY A 26 1.74 -17.19 -41.85
C GLY A 26 1.57 -16.61 -43.26
N PHE A 27 0.97 -15.45 -43.42
CA PHE A 27 0.85 -14.74 -44.69
C PHE A 27 2.20 -14.35 -45.29
N ALA A 28 3.15 -13.89 -44.43
CA ALA A 28 4.50 -13.55 -44.87
C ALA A 28 5.25 -14.79 -45.42
N VAL A 29 5.14 -15.93 -44.74
CA VAL A 29 5.71 -17.19 -45.23
C VAL A 29 5.06 -17.63 -46.53
N ALA A 30 3.73 -17.52 -46.67
CA ALA A 30 3.02 -17.85 -47.91
C ALA A 30 3.45 -16.93 -49.07
N ALA A 31 3.63 -15.64 -48.85
CA ALA A 31 4.11 -14.71 -49.87
C ALA A 31 5.53 -15.07 -50.36
N ALA A 32 6.42 -15.46 -49.44
CA ALA A 32 7.78 -15.88 -49.77
C ALA A 32 7.79 -17.20 -50.58
N TYR A 33 6.88 -18.12 -50.26
CA TYR A 33 6.79 -19.39 -50.94
C TYR A 33 6.21 -19.26 -52.36
N VAL A 34 5.16 -18.44 -52.53
CA VAL A 34 4.49 -18.21 -53.82
C VAL A 34 5.24 -17.21 -54.69
N GLN A 35 6.16 -16.45 -54.12
CA GLN A 35 6.89 -15.33 -54.75
C GLN A 35 5.93 -14.27 -55.36
N ASP A 36 4.79 -14.04 -54.71
CA ASP A 36 3.76 -13.10 -55.14
C ASP A 36 3.38 -12.17 -53.95
N VAL A 37 2.95 -10.96 -54.27
CA VAL A 37 2.55 -9.95 -53.29
C VAL A 37 1.09 -10.15 -52.85
N THR A 38 0.30 -10.94 -53.59
CA THR A 38 -1.12 -11.19 -53.34
C THR A 38 -1.40 -11.66 -51.85
N PRO A 39 -0.63 -12.56 -51.23
CA PRO A 39 -0.86 -12.97 -49.86
C PRO A 39 -0.66 -11.82 -48.86
N LEU A 40 0.25 -10.88 -49.12
CA LEU A 40 0.45 -9.69 -48.24
C LEU A 40 -0.72 -8.72 -48.31
N VAL A 41 -1.30 -8.53 -49.50
CA VAL A 41 -2.50 -7.70 -49.64
C VAL A 41 -3.69 -8.32 -48.94
N ALA A 42 -3.84 -9.66 -49.02
CA ALA A 42 -4.84 -10.40 -48.27
C ALA A 42 -4.62 -10.31 -46.74
N ALA A 43 -3.38 -10.34 -46.27
CA ALA A 43 -3.04 -10.12 -44.87
C ALA A 43 -3.50 -8.74 -44.35
N LEU A 44 -3.17 -7.68 -45.09
CA LEU A 44 -3.57 -6.31 -44.75
C LEU A 44 -5.10 -6.13 -44.70
N ALA A 45 -5.81 -6.71 -45.66
CA ALA A 45 -7.27 -6.69 -45.69
C ALA A 45 -7.89 -7.44 -44.49
N THR A 46 -7.35 -8.61 -44.16
CA THR A 46 -7.79 -9.43 -43.03
C THR A 46 -7.50 -8.73 -41.70
N GLU A 47 -6.31 -8.16 -41.55
CA GLU A 47 -5.92 -7.37 -40.37
C GLU A 47 -6.83 -6.16 -40.15
N THR A 48 -7.11 -5.40 -41.21
CA THR A 48 -7.98 -4.23 -41.11
C THR A 48 -9.39 -4.64 -40.67
N LEU A 49 -9.93 -5.74 -41.22
CA LEU A 49 -11.23 -6.28 -40.85
C LEU A 49 -11.22 -6.78 -39.39
N TYR A 50 -10.16 -7.48 -38.97
CA TYR A 50 -9.97 -7.94 -37.58
C TYR A 50 -9.95 -6.78 -36.60
N LEU A 51 -9.14 -5.76 -36.85
CA LEU A 51 -9.01 -4.60 -35.99
C LEU A 51 -10.28 -3.72 -35.97
N ALA A 52 -11.10 -3.74 -37.02
CA ALA A 52 -12.39 -3.06 -37.06
C ALA A 52 -13.49 -3.79 -36.27
N THR A 53 -13.47 -5.12 -36.24
CA THR A 53 -14.57 -5.93 -35.69
C THR A 53 -14.30 -6.44 -34.28
N VAL A 54 -13.11 -6.99 -34.01
CA VAL A 54 -12.81 -7.64 -32.74
C VAL A 54 -12.78 -6.68 -31.56
N PRO A 55 -12.10 -5.53 -31.59
CA PRO A 55 -12.11 -4.56 -30.50
C PRO A 55 -13.50 -3.93 -30.22
N ALA A 56 -14.39 -3.95 -31.24
CA ALA A 56 -15.76 -3.49 -31.10
C ALA A 56 -16.66 -4.49 -30.37
N SER A 57 -16.28 -5.79 -30.34
CA SER A 57 -17.06 -6.87 -29.72
C SER A 57 -17.11 -6.73 -28.21
N THR A 58 -18.33 -6.77 -27.63
CA THR A 58 -18.55 -6.75 -26.18
C THR A 58 -17.90 -7.93 -25.46
N ILE A 59 -17.84 -9.08 -26.12
CA ILE A 59 -17.22 -10.30 -25.56
C ILE A 59 -15.71 -10.11 -25.43
N TYR A 60 -15.06 -9.58 -26.46
CA TYR A 60 -13.62 -9.29 -26.44
C TYR A 60 -13.26 -8.26 -25.37
N ARG A 61 -14.01 -7.16 -25.28
CA ARG A 61 -13.81 -6.12 -24.24
C ARG A 61 -13.89 -6.71 -22.82
N ARG A 62 -14.91 -7.54 -22.55
CA ARG A 62 -15.03 -8.23 -21.25
C ARG A 62 -13.85 -9.17 -20.96
N LEU A 63 -13.32 -9.81 -21.98
CA LEU A 63 -12.17 -10.72 -21.85
C LEU A 63 -10.89 -9.94 -21.53
N VAL A 64 -10.63 -8.84 -22.24
CA VAL A 64 -9.50 -7.93 -21.98
C VAL A 64 -9.59 -7.34 -20.59
N ASP A 65 -10.75 -6.81 -20.18
CA ASP A 65 -10.95 -6.23 -18.85
C ASP A 65 -10.79 -7.28 -17.73
N ARG A 66 -11.23 -8.53 -17.94
CA ARG A 66 -10.98 -9.63 -17.00
C ARG A 66 -9.50 -9.95 -16.88
N ARG A 67 -8.77 -10.04 -18.00
CA ARG A 67 -7.31 -10.30 -18.01
C ARG A 67 -6.57 -9.15 -17.30
N GLU A 68 -6.92 -7.90 -17.57
CA GLU A 68 -6.33 -6.75 -16.92
C GLU A 68 -6.60 -6.75 -15.42
N LYS A 69 -7.84 -6.98 -15.00
CA LYS A 69 -8.20 -7.11 -13.59
C LYS A 69 -7.40 -8.21 -12.89
N GLN A 70 -7.27 -9.38 -13.51
CA GLN A 70 -6.47 -10.48 -12.96
C GLN A 70 -4.98 -10.11 -12.89
N ARG A 71 -4.45 -9.40 -13.89
CA ARG A 71 -3.06 -8.90 -13.88
C ARG A 71 -2.82 -7.90 -12.75
N LEU A 72 -3.74 -6.96 -12.57
CA LEU A 72 -3.66 -5.98 -11.49
C LEU A 72 -3.74 -6.64 -10.10
N LEU A 73 -4.62 -7.64 -9.94
CA LEU A 73 -4.72 -8.41 -8.69
C LEU A 73 -3.41 -9.16 -8.39
N LYS A 74 -2.82 -9.82 -9.38
CA LYS A 74 -1.52 -10.49 -9.21
C LYS A 74 -0.39 -9.52 -8.86
N LEU A 75 -0.36 -8.35 -9.49
CA LEU A 75 0.64 -7.32 -9.19
C LEU A 75 0.47 -6.79 -7.75
N ARG A 76 -0.77 -6.55 -7.31
CA ARG A 76 -1.05 -6.17 -5.92
C ARG A 76 -0.60 -7.24 -4.94
N GLU A 77 -0.92 -8.50 -5.22
CA GLU A 77 -0.51 -9.62 -4.38
C GLU A 77 1.02 -9.72 -4.29
N GLN A 78 1.72 -9.60 -5.42
CA GLN A 78 3.20 -9.60 -5.45
C GLN A 78 3.79 -8.43 -4.66
N GLN A 79 3.24 -7.22 -4.81
CA GLN A 79 3.66 -6.05 -4.04
C GLN A 79 3.41 -6.24 -2.54
N ARG A 80 2.27 -6.81 -2.17
CA ARG A 80 1.91 -7.11 -0.78
C ARG A 80 2.84 -8.16 -0.17
N GLU A 81 3.13 -9.24 -0.87
CA GLU A 81 4.09 -10.25 -0.45
C GLU A 81 5.52 -9.68 -0.31
N ALA A 82 5.92 -8.81 -1.23
CA ALA A 82 7.21 -8.12 -1.12
C ALA A 82 7.29 -7.21 0.11
N GLN A 83 6.19 -6.51 0.44
CA GLN A 83 6.09 -5.68 1.64
C GLN A 83 6.17 -6.53 2.91
N ILE A 84 5.43 -7.64 2.99
CA ILE A 84 5.43 -8.56 4.15
C ILE A 84 6.82 -9.18 4.38
N LYS A 85 7.57 -9.44 3.32
CA LYS A 85 8.96 -9.95 3.44
C LYS A 85 9.90 -8.98 4.16
N LEU A 86 9.60 -7.68 4.15
CA LEU A 86 10.39 -6.67 4.86
C LEU A 86 10.08 -6.60 6.36
N PHE A 87 9.03 -7.26 6.82
CA PHE A 87 8.62 -7.27 8.22
C PHE A 87 9.52 -8.16 9.06
N ASP A 88 9.61 -7.85 10.35
CA ASP A 88 10.29 -8.69 11.33
C ASP A 88 9.59 -10.06 11.48
N PRO A 89 10.28 -11.11 11.94
CA PRO A 89 9.67 -12.44 12.07
C PRO A 89 8.37 -12.46 12.86
N ARG A 90 8.27 -11.69 13.96
CA ARG A 90 7.06 -11.59 14.80
C ARG A 90 5.93 -10.87 14.08
N GLU A 91 6.26 -9.82 13.33
CA GLU A 91 5.30 -9.05 12.54
C GLU A 91 4.74 -9.89 11.40
N ARG A 92 5.60 -10.68 10.73
CA ARG A 92 5.16 -11.64 9.70
C ARG A 92 4.24 -12.71 10.27
N GLU A 93 4.58 -13.24 11.45
CA GLU A 93 3.74 -14.23 12.14
C GLU A 93 2.33 -13.65 12.43
N ALA A 94 2.22 -12.42 12.89
CA ALA A 94 0.93 -11.75 13.11
C ALA A 94 0.11 -11.61 11.81
N VAL A 95 0.74 -11.20 10.71
CA VAL A 95 0.08 -11.08 9.40
C VAL A 95 -0.40 -12.45 8.89
N GLU A 96 0.43 -13.50 9.01
CA GLU A 96 0.08 -14.85 8.58
C GLU A 96 -1.01 -15.47 9.49
N TYR A 97 -0.96 -15.19 10.78
CA TYR A 97 -2.00 -15.61 11.71
C TYR A 97 -3.37 -15.02 11.36
N LEU A 98 -3.44 -13.71 11.09
CA LEU A 98 -4.68 -13.09 10.64
C LEU A 98 -5.15 -13.63 9.29
N ARG A 99 -4.23 -13.87 8.35
CA ARG A 99 -4.54 -14.49 7.05
C ARG A 99 -5.12 -15.89 7.24
N TRP A 100 -4.52 -16.69 8.09
CA TRP A 100 -5.02 -18.01 8.45
C TRP A 100 -6.41 -17.93 9.08
N MET A 101 -6.61 -17.04 10.07
CA MET A 101 -7.89 -16.84 10.75
C MET A 101 -8.99 -16.44 9.77
N LYS A 102 -8.71 -15.50 8.85
CA LYS A 102 -9.61 -15.13 7.77
C LYS A 102 -10.06 -16.34 6.93
N ASN A 103 -9.12 -17.17 6.53
CA ASN A 103 -9.41 -18.37 5.74
C ASN A 103 -10.23 -19.40 6.54
N GLN A 104 -9.97 -19.53 7.86
CA GLN A 104 -10.78 -20.35 8.74
C GLN A 104 -12.22 -19.84 8.86
N ILE A 105 -12.40 -18.53 9.01
CA ILE A 105 -13.74 -17.91 9.04
C ILE A 105 -14.50 -18.25 7.76
N TYR A 106 -13.89 -18.08 6.58
CA TYR A 106 -14.51 -18.42 5.29
C TYR A 106 -14.86 -19.90 5.19
N SER A 107 -13.94 -20.77 5.59
CA SER A 107 -14.15 -22.22 5.56
C SER A 107 -15.27 -22.65 6.49
N ASN A 108 -15.24 -22.17 7.74
CA ASN A 108 -16.23 -22.49 8.76
C ASN A 108 -17.61 -21.96 8.36
N TYR A 109 -17.71 -20.73 7.87
CA TYR A 109 -18.97 -20.17 7.41
C TYR A 109 -19.60 -21.03 6.30
N LYS A 110 -18.83 -21.39 5.27
CA LYS A 110 -19.31 -22.28 4.19
C LYS A 110 -19.75 -23.65 4.71
N LYS A 111 -19.01 -24.22 5.66
CA LYS A 111 -19.29 -25.53 6.22
C LYS A 111 -20.57 -25.53 7.04
N PHE A 112 -20.77 -24.53 7.88
CA PHE A 112 -21.89 -24.50 8.83
C PHE A 112 -23.18 -23.97 8.20
N THR A 113 -23.12 -23.03 7.25
CA THR A 113 -24.31 -22.50 6.58
C THR A 113 -24.75 -23.31 5.36
N GLY A 114 -23.87 -24.19 4.84
CA GLY A 114 -24.11 -24.91 3.57
C GLY A 114 -24.21 -24.01 2.34
N THR A 115 -24.05 -22.69 2.50
CA THR A 115 -24.22 -21.69 1.44
C THR A 115 -22.88 -21.45 0.73
N LYS A 116 -22.92 -21.41 -0.60
CA LYS A 116 -21.73 -21.04 -1.40
C LYS A 116 -21.50 -19.52 -1.43
N GLN A 117 -22.52 -18.73 -1.14
CA GLN A 117 -22.45 -17.27 -1.11
C GLN A 117 -21.95 -16.80 0.26
N ILE A 118 -20.89 -16.02 0.25
CA ILE A 118 -20.33 -15.37 1.43
C ILE A 118 -21.01 -14.00 1.55
N PRO A 119 -21.54 -13.61 2.71
CA PRO A 119 -22.07 -12.28 2.93
C PRO A 119 -21.00 -11.20 2.75
N HIS A 120 -21.39 -10.04 2.27
CA HIS A 120 -20.50 -8.90 2.04
C HIS A 120 -19.68 -8.52 3.30
N ASN A 121 -20.29 -8.63 4.46
CA ASN A 121 -19.61 -8.37 5.74
C ASN A 121 -18.41 -9.29 5.96
N ILE A 122 -18.55 -10.59 5.69
CA ILE A 122 -17.43 -11.54 5.77
C ILE A 122 -16.41 -11.28 4.65
N GLU A 123 -16.84 -10.96 3.43
CA GLU A 123 -15.93 -10.55 2.35
C GLU A 123 -15.10 -9.32 2.72
N SER A 124 -15.65 -8.42 3.54
CA SER A 124 -14.93 -7.23 4.00
C SER A 124 -13.71 -7.53 4.87
N LEU A 125 -13.59 -8.75 5.41
CA LEU A 125 -12.38 -9.20 6.13
C LEU A 125 -11.12 -9.20 5.25
N ASP A 126 -11.26 -9.35 3.93
CA ASP A 126 -10.13 -9.18 3.01
C ASP A 126 -9.58 -7.76 3.12
N GLN A 127 -10.46 -6.75 3.10
CA GLN A 127 -10.05 -5.36 3.25
C GLN A 127 -9.46 -5.09 4.64
N ARG A 128 -10.02 -5.67 5.72
CA ARG A 128 -9.48 -5.50 7.09
C ARG A 128 -8.09 -6.10 7.23
N TRP A 129 -7.84 -7.24 6.59
CA TRP A 129 -6.51 -7.81 6.55
C TRP A 129 -5.52 -6.91 5.79
N GLU A 130 -5.93 -6.32 4.65
CA GLU A 130 -5.12 -5.34 3.92
C GLU A 130 -4.82 -4.10 4.78
N ASP A 131 -5.84 -3.57 5.47
CA ASP A 131 -5.70 -2.43 6.39
C ASP A 131 -4.71 -2.74 7.51
N PHE A 132 -4.75 -3.97 8.06
CA PHE A 132 -3.79 -4.42 9.08
C PHE A 132 -2.35 -4.38 8.58
N VAL A 133 -2.09 -4.91 7.38
CA VAL A 133 -0.75 -4.92 6.78
C VAL A 133 -0.24 -3.49 6.55
N ASP A 134 -1.09 -2.59 6.05
CA ASP A 134 -0.74 -1.18 5.83
C ASP A 134 -0.42 -0.46 7.14
N LEU A 135 -1.25 -0.63 8.16
CA LEU A 135 -1.04 -0.03 9.48
C LEU A 135 0.22 -0.58 10.15
N LEU A 136 0.50 -1.88 10.02
CA LEU A 136 1.69 -2.51 10.56
C LEU A 136 2.97 -1.95 9.92
N ASP A 137 2.95 -1.67 8.61
CA ASP A 137 4.09 -1.03 7.93
C ASP A 137 4.32 0.41 8.42
N VAL A 138 3.25 1.18 8.63
CA VAL A 138 3.34 2.53 9.21
C VAL A 138 3.88 2.46 10.65
N TYR A 139 3.34 1.56 11.48
CA TYR A 139 3.80 1.33 12.84
C TYR A 139 5.30 1.03 12.89
N ARG A 140 5.76 0.09 12.07
CA ARG A 140 7.16 -0.32 11.99
C ARG A 140 8.07 0.86 11.62
N ARG A 141 7.74 1.62 10.57
CA ARG A 141 8.53 2.77 10.12
C ARG A 141 8.61 3.86 11.20
N ARG A 142 7.48 4.21 11.82
CA ARG A 142 7.45 5.23 12.88
C ARG A 142 8.18 4.76 14.14
N LYS A 143 8.01 3.51 14.54
CA LYS A 143 8.71 2.93 15.69
C LYS A 143 10.22 2.86 15.47
N HIS A 144 10.66 2.51 14.26
CA HIS A 144 12.08 2.54 13.90
C HIS A 144 12.65 3.96 14.02
N HIS A 145 11.94 4.96 13.49
CA HIS A 145 12.34 6.35 13.59
C HIS A 145 12.43 6.83 15.05
N LEU A 146 11.46 6.50 15.90
CA LEU A 146 11.53 6.82 17.34
C LEU A 146 12.77 6.20 18.02
N ARG A 147 13.16 5.00 17.62
CA ARG A 147 14.36 4.33 18.18
C ARG A 147 15.67 4.95 17.69
N SER A 148 15.68 5.53 16.50
CA SER A 148 16.88 6.17 15.93
C SER A 148 17.18 7.54 16.54
N ILE A 149 16.20 8.17 17.21
CA ILE A 149 16.35 9.50 17.83
C ILE A 149 16.59 9.34 19.33
N ASN A 150 17.66 9.97 19.81
CA ASN A 150 17.88 10.08 21.25
C ASN A 150 17.06 11.26 21.83
N ARG A 151 15.83 10.96 22.28
CA ARG A 151 14.92 11.96 22.89
C ARG A 151 15.59 12.73 24.02
N GLN A 152 16.33 12.04 24.90
CA GLN A 152 16.98 12.66 26.03
C GLN A 152 18.03 13.69 25.62
N ALA A 153 18.77 13.41 24.53
CA ALA A 153 19.74 14.35 23.99
C ALA A 153 19.04 15.63 23.49
N VAL A 154 17.93 15.50 22.77
CA VAL A 154 17.16 16.68 22.28
C VAL A 154 16.59 17.50 23.45
N GLN A 155 16.07 16.85 24.48
CA GLN A 155 15.59 17.56 25.68
C GLN A 155 16.71 18.27 26.42
N ASN A 156 17.88 17.65 26.56
CA ASN A 156 19.05 18.27 27.18
C ASN A 156 19.54 19.48 26.38
N GLN A 157 19.54 19.37 25.04
CA GLN A 157 19.86 20.51 24.14
C GLN A 157 18.87 21.65 24.32
N LEU A 158 17.58 21.36 24.45
CA LEU A 158 16.55 22.39 24.70
C LEU A 158 16.81 23.14 26.02
N VAL A 159 17.02 22.38 27.10
CA VAL A 159 17.32 23.00 28.43
C VAL A 159 18.59 23.84 28.37
N GLN A 160 19.62 23.38 27.67
CA GLN A 160 20.86 24.15 27.51
C GLN A 160 20.64 25.43 26.69
N ALA A 161 19.88 25.34 25.57
CA ALA A 161 19.57 26.50 24.75
C ALA A 161 18.74 27.55 25.53
N GLU A 162 17.76 27.12 26.34
CA GLU A 162 16.98 28.04 27.22
C GLU A 162 17.87 28.74 28.23
N ARG A 163 18.85 28.05 28.83
CA ARG A 163 19.83 28.65 29.71
C ARG A 163 20.71 29.69 28.99
N SER A 164 21.12 29.38 27.75
CA SER A 164 21.92 30.27 26.91
C SER A 164 21.16 31.58 26.59
N VAL A 165 19.86 31.52 26.32
CA VAL A 165 19.00 32.73 26.16
C VAL A 165 19.04 33.61 27.38
N GLN A 166 18.96 33.01 28.58
CA GLN A 166 18.96 33.77 29.86
C GLN A 166 20.35 34.39 30.15
N ALA A 167 21.44 33.72 29.73
CA ALA A 167 22.80 34.16 29.93
C ALA A 167 23.28 35.20 28.92
N SER A 168 22.63 35.30 27.74
CA SER A 168 23.04 36.20 26.65
C SER A 168 22.86 37.66 27.04
N LYS A 169 23.95 38.42 26.94
CA LYS A 169 24.00 39.86 27.24
C LYS A 169 23.74 40.74 26.01
N ASP A 170 23.99 40.21 24.82
CA ASP A 170 23.76 40.91 23.55
C ASP A 170 22.40 40.52 22.96
N ASP A 171 21.66 41.52 22.51
CA ASP A 171 20.32 41.33 21.88
C ASP A 171 20.36 40.53 20.61
N ARG A 172 21.45 40.59 19.83
CA ARG A 172 21.62 39.84 18.61
C ARG A 172 21.86 38.36 18.91
N GLU A 173 22.70 38.06 19.88
CA GLU A 173 22.95 36.71 20.36
C GLU A 173 21.68 36.11 20.95
N ARG A 174 20.95 36.87 21.77
CA ARG A 174 19.70 36.42 22.36
C ARG A 174 18.66 36.01 21.31
N ARG A 175 18.50 36.78 20.21
CA ARG A 175 17.60 36.43 19.11
C ARG A 175 17.98 35.12 18.43
N ILE A 176 19.28 34.87 18.24
CA ILE A 176 19.78 33.62 17.64
C ILE A 176 19.45 32.44 18.57
N GLN A 177 19.71 32.58 19.87
CA GLN A 177 19.42 31.53 20.84
C GLN A 177 17.91 31.31 21.00
N GLN A 178 17.08 32.35 20.94
CA GLN A 178 15.61 32.21 20.91
C GLN A 178 15.11 31.43 19.70
N ALA A 179 15.66 31.70 18.51
CA ALA A 179 15.33 30.94 17.31
C ALA A 179 15.71 29.43 17.45
N ASN A 180 16.87 29.15 18.05
CA ASN A 180 17.30 27.79 18.35
C ASN A 180 16.37 27.08 19.34
N VAL A 181 15.96 27.75 20.40
CA VAL A 181 14.96 27.21 21.36
C VAL A 181 13.66 26.88 20.66
N GLU A 182 13.17 27.75 19.79
CA GLU A 182 11.94 27.49 19.03
C GLU A 182 12.05 26.27 18.12
N ILE A 183 13.18 26.09 17.43
CA ILE A 183 13.45 24.91 16.61
C ILE A 183 13.46 23.64 17.48
N LEU A 184 14.15 23.65 18.62
CA LEU A 184 14.21 22.51 19.53
C LEU A 184 12.84 22.17 20.14
N LYS A 185 12.01 23.18 20.48
CA LYS A 185 10.63 22.97 20.95
C LYS A 185 9.77 22.29 19.89
N ARG A 186 9.84 22.74 18.64
CA ARG A 186 9.14 22.10 17.53
C ARG A 186 9.60 20.66 17.33
N ARG A 187 10.90 20.40 17.47
CA ARG A 187 11.46 19.04 17.35
C ARG A 187 10.94 18.11 18.45
N VAL A 188 10.86 18.58 19.70
CA VAL A 188 10.28 17.81 20.82
C VAL A 188 8.79 17.57 20.60
N ALA A 189 8.04 18.59 20.16
CA ALA A 189 6.61 18.43 19.86
C ALA A 189 6.36 17.38 18.78
N ALA A 190 7.09 17.46 17.67
CA ALA A 190 6.99 16.50 16.58
C ALA A 190 7.34 15.07 17.01
N PHE A 191 8.32 14.90 17.90
CA PHE A 191 8.63 13.60 18.49
C PHE A 191 7.45 13.03 19.30
N ASN A 192 6.82 13.86 20.13
CA ASN A 192 5.65 13.47 20.91
C ASN A 192 4.47 13.10 20.02
N ASP A 193 4.28 13.79 18.90
CA ASP A 193 3.22 13.49 17.93
C ASP A 193 3.45 12.13 17.24
N ILE A 194 4.70 11.81 16.89
CA ILE A 194 5.04 10.49 16.35
C ILE A 194 4.79 9.40 17.40
N GLU A 195 5.18 9.61 18.66
CA GLU A 195 4.96 8.67 19.76
C GLU A 195 3.47 8.37 19.95
N ARG A 196 2.62 9.42 19.97
CA ARG A 196 1.16 9.26 20.04
C ARG A 196 0.61 8.49 18.83
N SER A 197 1.11 8.79 17.64
CA SER A 197 0.69 8.08 16.43
C SER A 197 1.06 6.59 16.44
N VAL A 198 2.22 6.24 17.01
CA VAL A 198 2.62 4.82 17.20
C VAL A 198 1.66 4.13 18.16
N GLN A 199 1.32 4.74 19.29
CA GLN A 199 0.36 4.20 20.26
C GLN A 199 -1.04 4.02 19.65
N LEU A 200 -1.50 5.00 18.86
CA LEU A 200 -2.78 4.91 18.17
C LEU A 200 -2.83 3.75 17.19
N VAL A 201 -1.78 3.59 16.37
CA VAL A 201 -1.71 2.48 15.42
C VAL A 201 -1.62 1.14 16.12
N GLU A 202 -0.86 1.04 17.21
CA GLU A 202 -0.77 -0.20 18.01
C GLU A 202 -2.15 -0.61 18.56
N GLY A 203 -2.90 0.34 19.11
CA GLY A 203 -4.28 0.11 19.56
C GLY A 203 -5.21 -0.32 18.41
N GLN A 204 -5.05 0.27 17.22
CA GLN A 204 -5.85 -0.10 16.05
C GLN A 204 -5.52 -1.50 15.52
N LEU A 205 -4.24 -1.88 15.49
CA LEU A 205 -3.81 -3.24 15.13
C LEU A 205 -4.44 -4.27 16.08
N GLN A 206 -4.37 -4.02 17.39
CA GLN A 206 -4.99 -4.88 18.39
C GLN A 206 -6.52 -4.97 18.24
N SER A 207 -7.17 -3.85 17.89
CA SER A 207 -8.61 -3.82 17.61
C SER A 207 -8.98 -4.71 16.42
N ILE A 208 -8.19 -4.68 15.34
CA ILE A 208 -8.39 -5.54 14.18
C ILE A 208 -8.21 -7.01 14.56
N GLU A 209 -7.15 -7.37 15.29
CA GLU A 209 -6.92 -8.75 15.75
C GLU A 209 -8.08 -9.27 16.60
N ASN A 210 -8.54 -8.49 17.58
CA ASN A 210 -9.66 -8.84 18.44
C ASN A 210 -10.95 -9.02 17.65
N PHE A 211 -11.18 -8.18 16.63
CA PHE A 211 -12.34 -8.28 15.77
C PHE A 211 -12.35 -9.57 14.95
N PHE A 212 -11.21 -9.97 14.40
CA PHE A 212 -11.09 -11.27 13.70
C PHE A 212 -11.38 -12.43 14.64
N GLY A 213 -10.87 -12.38 15.88
CA GLY A 213 -11.19 -13.37 16.92
C GLY A 213 -12.70 -13.45 17.18
N LEU A 214 -13.34 -12.29 17.39
CA LEU A 214 -14.78 -12.21 17.62
C LEU A 214 -15.60 -12.81 16.46
N VAL A 215 -15.26 -12.46 15.20
CA VAL A 215 -15.94 -13.01 14.03
C VAL A 215 -15.74 -14.52 13.95
N ASN A 216 -14.53 -15.02 14.21
CA ASN A 216 -14.26 -16.46 14.22
C ASN A 216 -15.13 -17.19 15.25
N ASP A 217 -15.19 -16.67 16.46
CA ASP A 217 -15.98 -17.27 17.55
C ASP A 217 -17.48 -17.26 17.23
N GLN A 218 -17.99 -16.19 16.65
CA GLN A 218 -19.39 -16.09 16.23
C GLN A 218 -19.74 -17.07 15.10
N VAL A 219 -18.84 -17.24 14.12
CA VAL A 219 -19.05 -18.19 13.02
C VAL A 219 -19.03 -19.65 13.52
N VAL A 220 -18.21 -19.96 14.54
CA VAL A 220 -18.12 -21.31 15.10
C VAL A 220 -19.29 -21.64 16.03
N THR A 221 -19.72 -20.66 16.84
CA THR A 221 -20.72 -20.90 17.88
C THR A 221 -22.15 -20.83 17.37
N LEU A 222 -22.47 -19.88 16.50
CA LEU A 222 -23.83 -19.63 15.99
C LEU A 222 -23.76 -19.09 14.56
N PRO A 223 -23.56 -19.94 13.56
CA PRO A 223 -23.37 -19.49 12.17
C PRO A 223 -24.66 -19.13 11.48
N THR A 224 -25.48 -18.28 12.09
CA THR A 224 -26.65 -17.70 11.40
C THR A 224 -26.26 -16.40 10.72
N PRO A 225 -26.69 -16.16 9.45
CA PRO A 225 -26.38 -14.94 8.72
C PRO A 225 -26.74 -13.67 9.50
N GLU A 226 -27.83 -13.70 10.27
CA GLU A 226 -28.31 -12.58 11.06
C GLU A 226 -27.34 -12.18 12.17
N ARG A 227 -26.70 -13.15 12.83
CA ARG A 227 -25.75 -12.87 13.91
C ARG A 227 -24.41 -12.37 13.40
N VAL A 228 -23.94 -12.89 12.29
CA VAL A 228 -22.72 -12.38 11.66
C VAL A 228 -22.95 -10.97 11.11
N SER A 229 -24.15 -10.67 10.59
CA SER A 229 -24.50 -9.33 10.14
C SER A 229 -24.70 -8.31 11.29
N SER A 230 -24.95 -8.76 12.51
CA SER A 230 -25.06 -7.90 13.70
C SER A 230 -23.70 -7.46 14.26
N LEU A 231 -22.60 -8.03 13.79
CA LEU A 231 -21.27 -7.58 14.16
C LEU A 231 -20.98 -6.21 13.54
N ASP A 232 -20.39 -5.35 14.33
CA ASP A 232 -20.19 -3.95 13.95
C ASP A 232 -18.95 -3.77 13.04
N PHE A 233 -19.05 -4.31 11.81
CA PHE A 233 -18.04 -4.15 10.76
C PHE A 233 -17.85 -2.69 10.36
N GLU A 234 -18.93 -1.90 10.45
CA GLU A 234 -18.94 -0.49 10.08
C GLU A 234 -18.17 0.34 11.10
N GLN A 235 -18.38 0.12 12.39
CA GLN A 235 -17.65 0.79 13.46
C GLN A 235 -16.12 0.53 13.36
N LEU A 236 -15.71 -0.70 13.09
CA LEU A 236 -14.31 -1.00 12.86
C LEU A 236 -13.78 -0.27 11.62
N SER A 237 -14.56 -0.23 10.54
CA SER A 237 -14.21 0.49 9.31
C SER A 237 -13.94 1.97 9.58
N ASP A 238 -14.85 2.61 10.30
CA ASP A 238 -14.76 4.03 10.63
C ASP A 238 -13.56 4.32 11.53
N SER A 239 -13.30 3.47 12.52
CA SER A 239 -12.13 3.64 13.39
C SER A 239 -10.82 3.50 12.62
N ILE A 240 -10.72 2.59 11.65
CA ILE A 240 -9.57 2.47 10.76
C ILE A 240 -9.42 3.71 9.87
N ALA A 241 -10.52 4.21 9.30
CA ALA A 241 -10.51 5.40 8.46
C ALA A 241 -10.03 6.63 9.26
N MET A 242 -10.52 6.83 10.47
CA MET A 242 -10.06 7.89 11.37
C MET A 242 -8.57 7.76 11.70
N THR A 243 -8.10 6.56 11.99
CA THR A 243 -6.66 6.32 12.24
C THR A 243 -5.82 6.67 11.02
N LYS A 244 -6.23 6.26 9.82
CA LYS A 244 -5.53 6.60 8.56
C LYS A 244 -5.51 8.11 8.32
N GLN A 245 -6.61 8.81 8.55
CA GLN A 245 -6.68 10.27 8.42
C GLN A 245 -5.70 10.96 9.37
N MET A 246 -5.66 10.58 10.65
CA MET A 246 -4.69 11.14 11.61
C MET A 246 -3.24 10.85 11.22
N LEU A 247 -2.98 9.71 10.58
CA LEU A 247 -1.66 9.37 10.07
C LEU A 247 -1.27 10.24 8.86
N GLU A 248 -2.21 10.58 7.99
CA GLU A 248 -2.01 11.51 6.88
C GLU A 248 -1.70 12.92 7.39
N GLU A 249 -2.48 13.45 8.35
CA GLU A 249 -2.26 14.76 8.95
C GLU A 249 -0.86 14.90 9.59
N THR A 250 -0.32 13.80 10.15
CA THR A 250 1.03 13.78 10.75
C THR A 250 2.14 13.38 9.77
N SER A 251 1.80 13.05 8.52
CA SER A 251 2.75 12.55 7.51
C SER A 251 3.80 13.59 7.12
N ASP A 252 3.39 14.85 6.92
CA ASP A 252 4.30 15.94 6.54
C ASP A 252 5.30 16.24 7.65
N THR A 253 4.84 16.21 8.90
CA THR A 253 5.70 16.38 10.07
C THR A 253 6.72 15.25 10.17
N PHE A 254 6.28 14.02 9.92
CA PHE A 254 7.15 12.85 9.92
C PHE A 254 8.20 12.91 8.78
N ALA A 255 7.78 13.27 7.56
CA ALA A 255 8.67 13.40 6.40
C ALA A 255 9.74 14.48 6.60
N ALA A 256 9.36 15.62 7.18
CA ALA A 256 10.29 16.70 7.51
C ALA A 256 11.36 16.29 8.53
N LEU A 257 10.98 15.49 9.54
CA LEU A 257 11.90 14.96 10.54
C LEU A 257 12.82 13.88 9.98
N ASP A 258 12.31 12.99 9.13
CA ASP A 258 13.08 11.91 8.52
C ASP A 258 14.14 12.46 7.56
N SER A 259 13.82 13.47 6.76
CA SER A 259 14.78 14.15 5.88
C SER A 259 15.91 14.82 6.67
N HIS A 260 15.58 15.55 7.73
CA HIS A 260 16.56 16.21 8.56
C HIS A 260 17.51 15.24 9.29
N ASN A 261 17.00 14.09 9.70
CA ASN A 261 17.81 13.07 10.39
C ASN A 261 18.78 12.36 9.42
N ARG A 262 18.39 12.18 8.15
CA ARG A 262 19.28 11.66 7.09
C ARG A 262 20.42 12.62 6.79
N ASP A 263 20.14 13.91 6.76
CA ASP A 263 21.17 14.93 6.52
C ASP A 263 22.19 14.94 7.64
N ILE A 264 21.79 14.90 8.92
CA ILE A 264 22.69 14.83 10.06
C ILE A 264 23.55 13.55 10.01
N GLY A 265 22.96 12.39 9.74
CA GLY A 265 23.67 11.11 9.59
C GLY A 265 24.72 11.15 8.48
N ASN A 266 24.44 11.81 7.37
CA ASN A 266 25.39 12.00 6.28
C ASN A 266 26.55 12.94 6.66
N TYR A 267 26.28 14.02 7.43
CA TYR A 267 27.31 14.91 7.95
C TYR A 267 28.24 14.20 8.94
N GLU A 268 27.71 13.38 9.85
CA GLU A 268 28.53 12.61 10.80
C GLU A 268 29.40 11.58 10.10
N LEU A 269 28.91 10.89 9.06
CA LEU A 269 29.70 9.98 8.23
C LEU A 269 30.80 10.70 7.45
N LEU A 270 30.55 11.91 6.95
CA LEU A 270 31.57 12.73 6.27
C LEU A 270 32.67 13.19 7.25
N LEU A 271 32.30 13.58 8.46
CA LEU A 271 33.25 14.00 9.49
C LEU A 271 34.11 12.83 10.03
N SER A 272 33.50 11.64 10.16
CA SER A 272 34.23 10.43 10.58
C SER A 272 35.26 9.96 9.53
N ASN A 273 34.94 10.12 8.24
CA ASN A 273 35.87 9.78 7.14
C ASN A 273 36.99 10.80 6.94
N THR A 274 36.82 12.04 7.37
CA THR A 274 37.87 13.07 7.29
C THR A 274 38.84 13.04 8.48
N GLY A 275 38.51 12.32 9.56
CA GLY A 275 39.33 12.18 10.78
C GLY A 275 40.39 11.07 10.75
N THR A 276 40.42 10.21 9.73
CA THR A 276 41.35 9.06 9.64
C THR A 276 42.53 9.26 8.67
N SER A 277 42.76 10.49 8.21
CA SER A 277 43.94 10.81 7.40
C SER A 277 44.92 11.67 8.20
N LYS A 278 45.60 11.06 9.17
CA LYS A 278 46.92 11.53 9.68
C LYS A 278 47.74 10.34 10.08
#